data_175ae0c285a2c0c54eece92895b09479
#
_entry.id   175ae0c285a2c0c54eece92895b09479
#
_cell.length_a   1.000
_cell.length_b   1.000
_cell.length_c   1.000
_cell.angle_alpha   90.00
_cell.angle_beta   90.00
_cell.angle_gamma   90.00
#
_symmetry.space_group_name_H-M   'P 1'
#
loop_
_entity.id
_entity.type
_entity.pdbx_description
1 polymer ?
#
loop_
_entity_poly.entity_id
_entity_poly.type
_entity_poly.pdbx_seq_one_letter_code
_entity_poly.pdbx_strand_id
1 'polypeptide(L)'
;DAEMDEIVKEKLAQFADPSQTLGARLVNAIEAHGGYQKLGAELAIRYKKQAFERFYALSAFDNMELSTQALMFDAIQKGLKMEILDERDQFLSLQFGDHLEYVKNGNMTSHDSYISPLIMENKVVTKKVLAKAGFNVPQSVEFTSVEQAVANYALFAGRAVVIKPKSTNYGLGISIFQQGVHDREDFAKAIEIAFREDKEVMVEDYLTGTEYRFFVLGDETLAVLLRVPANVIGDGVHTVAELVAQKNDHPLRGDGSRTPLKKIALGDIEQLQLKEQGLTVDRVPAKDQLVQLRANSNISTGGDSIDMTEQMHPSYKALAVGITKAMGAAVCGVDL
;
A
#
# COMPACT_ATOMS: atom_id res chain seq x y z
N ASP A 1 -23.97 -21.40 -12.71
CA ASP A 1 -24.28 -20.17 -13.42
C ASP A 1 -24.19 -20.40 -14.92
N ALA A 2 -25.24 -19.99 -15.67
CA ALA A 2 -25.35 -20.28 -17.11
C ALA A 2 -24.16 -19.77 -17.94
N GLU A 3 -23.57 -18.66 -17.52
CA GLU A 3 -22.43 -18.04 -18.21
C GLU A 3 -21.12 -18.79 -17.93
N MET A 4 -20.94 -19.35 -16.73
CA MET A 4 -19.84 -20.27 -16.40
C MET A 4 -19.93 -21.54 -17.26
N ASP A 5 -21.13 -22.09 -17.40
CA ASP A 5 -21.38 -23.27 -18.23
C ASP A 5 -21.03 -23.00 -19.70
N GLU A 6 -21.28 -21.80 -20.20
CA GLU A 6 -20.91 -21.40 -21.58
C GLU A 6 -19.39 -21.35 -21.78
N ILE A 7 -18.66 -20.74 -20.85
CA ILE A 7 -17.19 -20.67 -20.91
C ILE A 7 -16.57 -22.07 -20.82
N VAL A 8 -17.06 -22.90 -19.90
CA VAL A 8 -16.61 -24.29 -19.78
C VAL A 8 -16.91 -25.06 -21.05
N LYS A 9 -18.09 -24.90 -21.65
CA LYS A 9 -18.45 -25.50 -22.93
C LYS A 9 -17.57 -25.06 -24.09
N GLU A 10 -17.28 -23.73 -24.18
CA GLU A 10 -16.41 -23.18 -25.21
C GLU A 10 -14.98 -23.75 -25.11
N LYS A 11 -14.44 -23.83 -23.90
CA LYS A 11 -13.12 -24.43 -23.64
C LYS A 11 -13.13 -25.94 -23.91
N LEU A 12 -14.13 -26.65 -23.46
CA LEU A 12 -14.29 -28.10 -23.74
C LEU A 12 -14.44 -28.40 -25.24
N ALA A 13 -15.06 -27.50 -26.01
CA ALA A 13 -15.20 -27.66 -27.46
C ALA A 13 -13.85 -27.59 -28.20
N GLN A 14 -12.87 -26.82 -27.67
CA GLN A 14 -11.53 -26.76 -28.23
C GLN A 14 -10.73 -28.06 -28.07
N PHE A 15 -11.14 -28.93 -27.14
CA PHE A 15 -10.51 -30.23 -26.84
C PHE A 15 -11.47 -31.39 -27.11
N ALA A 16 -12.34 -31.26 -28.11
CA ALA A 16 -13.36 -32.23 -28.45
C ALA A 16 -12.76 -33.50 -29.11
N ASP A 17 -12.29 -34.42 -28.30
CA ASP A 17 -12.05 -35.81 -28.73
C ASP A 17 -13.25 -36.69 -28.29
N PRO A 18 -14.06 -37.13 -29.24
CA PRO A 18 -15.27 -37.95 -28.93
C PRO A 18 -14.97 -39.28 -28.23
N SER A 19 -13.72 -39.75 -28.32
CA SER A 19 -13.30 -41.01 -27.68
C SER A 19 -13.03 -40.89 -26.17
N GLN A 20 -12.90 -39.65 -25.67
CA GLN A 20 -12.61 -39.38 -24.26
C GLN A 20 -13.87 -39.09 -23.44
N THR A 21 -13.86 -39.46 -22.17
CA THR A 21 -14.90 -39.05 -21.23
C THR A 21 -14.89 -37.55 -21.01
N LEU A 22 -16.04 -37.01 -20.63
CA LEU A 22 -16.14 -35.56 -20.30
C LEU A 22 -15.10 -35.12 -19.23
N GLY A 23 -14.88 -35.99 -18.23
CA GLY A 23 -13.88 -35.74 -17.19
C GLY A 23 -12.45 -35.71 -17.73
N ALA A 24 -12.09 -36.68 -18.61
CA ALA A 24 -10.76 -36.70 -19.21
C ALA A 24 -10.50 -35.45 -20.10
N ARG A 25 -11.51 -35.06 -20.89
CA ARG A 25 -11.45 -33.85 -21.72
C ARG A 25 -11.28 -32.56 -20.86
N LEU A 26 -11.98 -32.52 -19.73
CA LEU A 26 -11.84 -31.38 -18.79
C LEU A 26 -10.46 -31.32 -18.20
N VAL A 27 -9.90 -32.44 -17.73
CA VAL A 27 -8.53 -32.49 -17.18
C VAL A 27 -7.53 -32.10 -18.26
N ASN A 28 -7.60 -32.65 -19.45
CA ASN A 28 -6.69 -32.30 -20.55
C ASN A 28 -6.78 -30.81 -20.94
N ALA A 29 -8.01 -30.26 -20.96
CA ALA A 29 -8.20 -28.83 -21.21
C ALA A 29 -7.58 -27.94 -20.12
N ILE A 30 -7.71 -28.35 -18.87
CA ILE A 30 -7.13 -27.65 -17.72
C ILE A 30 -5.61 -27.72 -17.76
N GLU A 31 -5.02 -28.89 -18.02
CA GLU A 31 -3.57 -29.05 -18.12
C GLU A 31 -2.98 -28.30 -19.32
N ALA A 32 -3.60 -28.41 -20.49
CA ALA A 32 -3.19 -27.68 -21.69
C ALA A 32 -3.29 -26.15 -21.52
N HIS A 33 -4.17 -25.70 -20.63
CA HIS A 33 -4.35 -24.29 -20.29
C HIS A 33 -3.33 -23.78 -19.24
N GLY A 34 -2.50 -24.66 -18.69
CA GLY A 34 -1.51 -24.35 -17.66
C GLY A 34 -2.01 -24.60 -16.22
N GLY A 35 -2.97 -25.52 -16.07
CA GLY A 35 -3.45 -26.01 -14.79
C GLY A 35 -4.66 -25.25 -14.22
N TYR A 36 -5.20 -25.78 -13.12
CA TYR A 36 -6.39 -25.25 -12.43
C TYR A 36 -6.26 -23.80 -12.00
N GLN A 37 -5.06 -23.39 -11.56
CA GLN A 37 -4.82 -22.03 -11.11
C GLN A 37 -4.98 -21.03 -12.24
N LYS A 38 -4.38 -21.32 -13.40
CA LYS A 38 -4.47 -20.46 -14.58
C LYS A 38 -5.89 -20.39 -15.14
N LEU A 39 -6.56 -21.53 -15.24
CA LEU A 39 -7.96 -21.57 -15.67
C LEU A 39 -8.85 -20.81 -14.69
N GLY A 40 -8.66 -20.98 -13.38
CA GLY A 40 -9.38 -20.24 -12.34
C GLY A 40 -9.16 -18.73 -12.44
N ALA A 41 -7.93 -18.30 -12.68
CA ALA A 41 -7.61 -16.90 -12.89
C ALA A 41 -8.29 -16.32 -14.14
N GLU A 42 -8.26 -17.03 -15.27
CA GLU A 42 -8.96 -16.60 -16.49
C GLU A 42 -10.48 -16.57 -16.34
N LEU A 43 -11.06 -17.55 -15.65
CA LEU A 43 -12.47 -17.55 -15.32
C LEU A 43 -12.83 -16.36 -14.44
N ALA A 44 -12.02 -16.05 -13.42
CA ALA A 44 -12.21 -14.88 -12.58
C ALA A 44 -12.17 -13.56 -13.38
N ILE A 45 -11.30 -13.47 -14.40
CA ILE A 45 -11.20 -12.32 -15.30
C ILE A 45 -12.42 -12.18 -16.19
N ARG A 46 -12.91 -13.27 -16.77
CA ARG A 46 -14.11 -13.27 -17.62
C ARG A 46 -15.38 -12.93 -16.84
N TYR A 47 -15.40 -13.28 -15.55
CA TYR A 47 -16.41 -12.85 -14.58
C TYR A 47 -16.13 -11.48 -13.96
N LYS A 48 -15.49 -10.64 -14.72
CA LYS A 48 -14.98 -9.32 -14.35
C LYS A 48 -15.91 -8.52 -13.43
N LYS A 49 -17.19 -8.48 -13.73
CA LYS A 49 -18.17 -7.71 -12.96
C LYS A 49 -18.35 -8.25 -11.55
N GLN A 50 -18.49 -9.57 -11.40
CA GLN A 50 -18.70 -10.22 -10.09
C GLN A 50 -17.38 -10.35 -9.31
N ALA A 51 -16.28 -10.64 -9.97
CA ALA A 51 -14.97 -10.70 -9.33
C ALA A 51 -14.48 -9.32 -8.89
N PHE A 52 -14.68 -8.29 -9.71
CA PHE A 52 -14.31 -6.90 -9.38
C PHE A 52 -15.19 -6.28 -8.29
N GLU A 53 -16.48 -6.59 -8.27
CA GLU A 53 -17.40 -6.12 -7.23
C GLU A 53 -17.18 -6.83 -5.87
N ARG A 54 -16.57 -8.02 -5.87
CA ARG A 54 -16.36 -8.83 -4.66
C ARG A 54 -14.91 -9.05 -4.27
N PHE A 55 -14.00 -9.17 -5.25
CA PHE A 55 -12.61 -9.58 -5.02
C PHE A 55 -11.67 -8.81 -5.96
N TYR A 56 -10.93 -7.91 -5.38
CA TYR A 56 -9.85 -7.19 -6.09
C TYR A 56 -8.62 -8.08 -6.34
N ALA A 57 -8.65 -9.32 -5.89
CA ALA A 57 -7.56 -10.25 -5.92
C ALA A 57 -7.97 -11.59 -6.57
N LEU A 58 -7.02 -12.27 -7.16
CA LEU A 58 -7.19 -13.62 -7.66
C LEU A 58 -7.25 -14.58 -6.47
N SER A 59 -8.42 -15.20 -6.22
CA SER A 59 -8.66 -16.02 -5.03
C SER A 59 -7.75 -17.25 -4.92
N ALA A 60 -7.19 -17.71 -6.04
CA ALA A 60 -6.24 -18.83 -6.05
C ALA A 60 -4.82 -18.43 -5.61
N PHE A 61 -4.55 -17.12 -5.46
CA PHE A 61 -3.23 -16.57 -5.16
C PHE A 61 -3.28 -15.56 -4.01
N ASP A 62 -4.17 -15.79 -3.05
CA ASP A 62 -4.40 -14.90 -1.91
C ASP A 62 -3.25 -14.84 -0.90
N ASN A 63 -2.28 -15.72 -1.03
CA ASN A 63 -0.99 -15.71 -0.33
C ASN A 63 0.04 -14.76 -0.98
N MET A 64 -0.20 -14.29 -2.20
CA MET A 64 0.63 -13.28 -2.87
C MET A 64 0.15 -11.87 -2.54
N GLU A 65 1.02 -10.89 -2.68
CA GLU A 65 0.64 -9.49 -2.50
C GLU A 65 -0.38 -9.03 -3.55
N LEU A 66 -1.24 -8.11 -3.18
CA LEU A 66 -2.29 -7.61 -4.07
C LEU A 66 -1.74 -6.99 -5.35
N SER A 67 -0.58 -6.31 -5.29
CA SER A 67 0.13 -5.76 -6.45
C SER A 67 0.51 -6.84 -7.46
N THR A 68 1.05 -7.96 -6.97
CA THR A 68 1.41 -9.12 -7.79
C THR A 68 0.16 -9.75 -8.41
N GLN A 69 -0.90 -9.93 -7.61
CA GLN A 69 -2.17 -10.47 -8.10
C GLN A 69 -2.81 -9.57 -9.17
N ALA A 70 -2.76 -8.24 -9.00
CA ALA A 70 -3.27 -7.28 -9.97
C ALA A 70 -2.47 -7.35 -11.30
N LEU A 71 -1.14 -7.46 -11.22
CA LEU A 71 -0.30 -7.65 -12.40
C LEU A 71 -0.61 -8.96 -13.13
N MET A 72 -0.76 -10.06 -12.39
CA MET A 72 -1.14 -11.36 -12.95
C MET A 72 -2.49 -11.27 -13.66
N PHE A 73 -3.46 -10.62 -13.03
CA PHE A 73 -4.78 -10.39 -13.57
C PHE A 73 -4.72 -9.64 -14.91
N ASP A 74 -3.99 -8.53 -14.97
CA ASP A 74 -3.83 -7.73 -16.19
C ASP A 74 -3.05 -8.48 -17.28
N ALA A 75 -2.01 -9.22 -16.90
CA ALA A 75 -1.24 -10.04 -17.84
C ALA A 75 -2.12 -11.08 -18.53
N ILE A 76 -2.94 -11.81 -17.76
CA ILE A 76 -3.86 -12.79 -18.31
C ILE A 76 -4.91 -12.11 -19.21
N GLN A 77 -5.47 -10.97 -18.75
CA GLN A 77 -6.48 -10.22 -19.51
C GLN A 77 -5.95 -9.75 -20.87
N LYS A 78 -4.67 -9.37 -20.93
CA LYS A 78 -3.98 -8.94 -22.15
C LYS A 78 -3.45 -10.10 -22.99
N GLY A 79 -3.64 -11.34 -22.55
CA GLY A 79 -3.22 -12.53 -23.26
C GLY A 79 -1.70 -12.79 -23.21
N LEU A 80 -0.98 -12.23 -22.24
CA LEU A 80 0.42 -12.54 -22.04
C LEU A 80 0.56 -13.99 -21.54
N LYS A 81 1.64 -14.65 -21.98
CA LYS A 81 2.06 -15.88 -21.31
C LYS A 81 2.67 -15.51 -19.96
N MET A 82 2.23 -16.17 -18.93
CA MET A 82 2.66 -15.90 -17.55
C MET A 82 3.02 -17.22 -16.89
N GLU A 83 4.14 -17.20 -16.15
CA GLU A 83 4.57 -18.31 -15.31
C GLU A 83 4.91 -17.78 -13.91
N ILE A 84 4.47 -18.47 -12.87
CA ILE A 84 4.91 -18.21 -11.50
C ILE A 84 6.17 -19.01 -11.28
N LEU A 85 7.30 -18.34 -11.16
CA LEU A 85 8.61 -18.96 -10.95
C LEU A 85 8.82 -19.30 -9.48
N ASP A 86 8.37 -18.42 -8.58
CA ASP A 86 8.38 -18.63 -7.14
C ASP A 86 7.22 -17.86 -6.50
N GLU A 87 6.29 -18.61 -5.91
CA GLU A 87 5.10 -18.04 -5.29
C GLU A 87 5.42 -17.34 -3.96
N ARG A 88 6.34 -17.90 -3.18
CA ARG A 88 6.73 -17.34 -1.88
C ARG A 88 7.50 -16.03 -2.04
N ASP A 89 8.45 -16.01 -2.96
CA ASP A 89 9.26 -14.84 -3.27
C ASP A 89 8.61 -13.95 -4.35
N GLN A 90 7.41 -14.34 -4.83
CA GLN A 90 6.58 -13.58 -5.78
C GLN A 90 7.29 -13.22 -7.08
N PHE A 91 8.05 -14.17 -7.63
CA PHE A 91 8.66 -14.05 -8.95
C PHE A 91 7.74 -14.55 -10.03
N LEU A 92 7.57 -13.74 -11.07
CA LEU A 92 6.83 -14.03 -12.27
C LEU A 92 7.72 -13.91 -13.50
N SER A 93 7.43 -14.67 -14.54
CA SER A 93 7.83 -14.34 -15.90
C SER A 93 6.61 -13.94 -16.73
N LEU A 94 6.74 -12.89 -17.52
CA LEU A 94 5.72 -12.39 -18.43
C LEU A 94 6.30 -12.38 -19.83
N GLN A 95 5.61 -12.98 -20.80
CA GLN A 95 6.05 -13.02 -22.19
C GLN A 95 4.98 -12.48 -23.13
N PHE A 96 5.39 -11.56 -23.99
CA PHE A 96 4.58 -11.03 -25.10
C PHE A 96 5.41 -11.06 -26.40
N GLY A 97 5.01 -11.88 -27.35
CA GLY A 97 5.83 -12.17 -28.51
C GLY A 97 7.20 -12.74 -28.12
N ASP A 98 8.27 -12.11 -28.60
CA ASP A 98 9.65 -12.49 -28.27
C ASP A 98 10.19 -11.78 -27.02
N HIS A 99 9.43 -10.84 -26.42
CA HIS A 99 9.84 -10.13 -25.21
C HIS A 99 9.48 -10.94 -23.98
N LEU A 100 10.50 -11.22 -23.14
CA LEU A 100 10.38 -11.89 -21.85
C LEU A 100 10.83 -10.95 -20.75
N GLU A 101 9.95 -10.73 -19.75
CA GLU A 101 10.23 -9.92 -18.58
C GLU A 101 10.11 -10.74 -17.30
N TYR A 102 11.03 -10.54 -16.37
CA TYR A 102 10.98 -11.09 -15.01
C TYR A 102 10.56 -10.01 -14.03
N VAL A 103 9.56 -10.31 -13.24
CA VAL A 103 8.99 -9.36 -12.28
C VAL A 103 8.98 -9.95 -10.89
N LYS A 104 9.39 -9.16 -9.90
CA LYS A 104 9.28 -9.49 -8.48
C LYS A 104 8.32 -8.53 -7.79
N ASN A 105 7.44 -9.06 -6.92
CA ASN A 105 6.46 -8.30 -6.13
C ASN A 105 5.52 -7.39 -6.96
N GLY A 106 5.38 -7.65 -8.26
CA GLY A 106 4.57 -6.85 -9.16
C GLY A 106 5.08 -5.44 -9.43
N ASN A 107 6.30 -5.09 -8.99
CA ASN A 107 6.83 -3.73 -9.10
C ASN A 107 8.33 -3.63 -9.31
N MET A 108 9.08 -4.72 -9.28
CA MET A 108 10.51 -4.77 -9.61
C MET A 108 10.68 -5.48 -10.94
N THR A 109 11.36 -4.85 -11.89
CA THR A 109 11.54 -5.31 -13.27
C THR A 109 13.00 -5.25 -13.70
N SER A 110 13.31 -5.74 -14.90
CA SER A 110 14.65 -5.62 -15.49
C SER A 110 15.07 -4.17 -15.78
N HIS A 111 14.12 -3.24 -15.81
CA HIS A 111 14.37 -1.82 -16.02
C HIS A 111 14.79 -1.07 -14.75
N ASP A 112 14.67 -1.70 -13.59
CA ASP A 112 15.13 -1.12 -12.33
C ASP A 112 16.64 -1.36 -12.14
N SER A 113 17.34 -0.35 -11.65
CA SER A 113 18.71 -0.53 -11.20
C SER A 113 18.74 -1.43 -9.97
N TYR A 114 19.69 -2.38 -9.87
CA TYR A 114 19.85 -3.23 -8.70
C TYR A 114 19.98 -2.46 -7.39
N ILE A 115 20.60 -1.28 -7.43
CA ILE A 115 20.79 -0.43 -6.24
C ILE A 115 19.53 0.37 -5.84
N SER A 116 18.57 0.54 -6.75
CA SER A 116 17.38 1.37 -6.51
C SER A 116 16.52 0.86 -5.34
N PRO A 117 16.15 -0.42 -5.24
CA PRO A 117 15.41 -0.95 -4.10
C PRO A 117 16.17 -0.75 -2.79
N LEU A 118 17.48 -0.98 -2.78
CA LEU A 118 18.32 -0.84 -1.60
C LEU A 118 18.40 0.62 -1.10
N ILE A 119 18.42 1.58 -2.04
CA ILE A 119 18.34 3.00 -1.70
C ILE A 119 16.97 3.31 -1.10
N MET A 120 15.88 2.83 -1.73
CA MET A 120 14.50 3.15 -1.31
C MET A 120 14.13 2.51 0.04
N GLU A 121 14.69 1.36 0.38
CA GLU A 121 14.52 0.75 1.71
C GLU A 121 15.15 1.60 2.82
N ASN A 122 16.24 2.32 2.53
CA ASN A 122 16.91 3.17 3.49
C ASN A 122 16.46 4.64 3.38
N LYS A 123 15.51 5.04 4.22
CA LYS A 123 14.90 6.39 4.21
C LYS A 123 15.90 7.53 4.27
N VAL A 124 17.05 7.34 4.92
CA VAL A 124 18.12 8.34 5.04
C VAL A 124 18.89 8.46 3.73
N VAL A 125 19.24 7.30 3.15
CA VAL A 125 19.93 7.27 1.84
C VAL A 125 19.02 7.84 0.77
N THR A 126 17.74 7.45 0.74
CA THR A 126 16.73 8.03 -0.16
C THR A 126 16.73 9.55 -0.10
N LYS A 127 16.62 10.14 1.09
CA LYS A 127 16.64 11.60 1.25
C LYS A 127 17.94 12.24 0.77
N LYS A 128 19.09 11.63 1.07
CA LYS A 128 20.39 12.13 0.61
C LYS A 128 20.53 12.11 -0.92
N VAL A 129 20.04 11.04 -1.57
CA VAL A 129 20.03 10.93 -3.04
C VAL A 129 19.12 11.99 -3.65
N LEU A 130 17.89 12.11 -3.14
CA LEU A 130 16.92 13.09 -3.64
C LEU A 130 17.40 14.53 -3.44
N ALA A 131 17.96 14.86 -2.27
CA ALA A 131 18.52 16.19 -2.01
C ALA A 131 19.68 16.53 -2.98
N LYS A 132 20.57 15.57 -3.28
CA LYS A 132 21.63 15.74 -4.28
C LYS A 132 21.10 15.94 -5.69
N ALA A 133 19.93 15.35 -6.00
CA ALA A 133 19.23 15.54 -7.26
C ALA A 133 18.40 16.84 -7.32
N GLY A 134 18.42 17.66 -6.24
CA GLY A 134 17.75 18.96 -6.20
C GLY A 134 16.30 18.91 -5.73
N PHE A 135 15.82 17.78 -5.19
CA PHE A 135 14.48 17.67 -4.63
C PHE A 135 14.45 18.11 -3.17
N ASN A 136 13.35 18.75 -2.78
CA ASN A 136 13.10 19.08 -1.39
C ASN A 136 12.73 17.81 -0.61
N VAL A 137 13.44 17.60 0.50
CA VAL A 137 13.21 16.48 1.43
C VAL A 137 13.16 17.01 2.86
N PRO A 138 12.41 16.37 3.76
CA PRO A 138 12.42 16.74 5.17
C PRO A 138 13.83 16.64 5.73
N GLN A 139 14.27 17.70 6.42
CA GLN A 139 15.58 17.66 7.10
C GLN A 139 15.48 16.76 8.32
N SER A 140 16.52 15.97 8.55
CA SER A 140 16.55 15.05 9.70
C SER A 140 17.93 14.97 10.32
N VAL A 141 17.95 14.73 11.61
CA VAL A 141 19.16 14.41 12.39
C VAL A 141 18.99 13.02 12.98
N GLU A 142 20.02 12.20 12.85
CA GLU A 142 20.05 10.83 13.35
C GLU A 142 20.82 10.77 14.67
N PHE A 143 20.33 9.93 15.57
CA PHE A 143 20.92 9.70 16.88
C PHE A 143 21.06 8.19 17.14
N THR A 144 22.15 7.83 17.82
CA THR A 144 22.45 6.44 18.20
C THR A 144 22.37 6.21 19.71
N SER A 145 22.06 7.25 20.49
CA SER A 145 21.76 7.14 21.92
C SER A 145 20.78 8.21 22.39
N VAL A 146 20.06 7.91 23.46
CA VAL A 146 19.12 8.83 24.13
C VAL A 146 19.85 10.08 24.59
N GLU A 147 21.00 9.90 25.22
CA GLU A 147 21.81 11.00 25.80
C GLU A 147 22.23 12.00 24.69
N GLN A 148 22.69 11.47 23.54
CA GLN A 148 23.05 12.30 22.41
C GLN A 148 21.86 13.10 21.89
N ALA A 149 20.69 12.46 21.71
CA ALA A 149 19.50 13.12 21.22
C ALA A 149 19.03 14.22 22.19
N VAL A 150 18.95 13.93 23.49
CA VAL A 150 18.49 14.87 24.53
C VAL A 150 19.49 16.02 24.71
N ALA A 151 20.80 15.77 24.58
CA ALA A 151 21.82 16.81 24.61
C ALA A 151 21.66 17.83 23.44
N ASN A 152 21.10 17.38 22.31
CA ASN A 152 20.85 18.21 21.14
C ASN A 152 19.42 18.80 21.09
N TYR A 153 18.66 18.76 22.19
CA TYR A 153 17.30 19.32 22.27
C TYR A 153 17.19 20.75 21.72
N ALA A 154 18.20 21.59 21.97
CA ALA A 154 18.22 22.99 21.55
C ALA A 154 18.09 23.17 20.01
N LEU A 155 18.45 22.16 19.20
CA LEU A 155 18.27 22.20 17.74
C LEU A 155 16.80 22.11 17.33
N PHE A 156 15.96 21.59 18.20
CA PHE A 156 14.55 21.26 17.91
C PHE A 156 13.56 22.10 18.72
N ALA A 157 14.03 22.78 19.75
CA ALA A 157 13.18 23.61 20.61
C ALA A 157 12.36 24.62 19.81
N GLY A 158 11.03 24.61 20.00
CA GLY A 158 10.08 25.46 19.28
C GLY A 158 9.77 25.04 17.84
N ARG A 159 10.45 24.03 17.30
CA ARG A 159 10.22 23.53 15.95
C ARG A 159 9.18 22.39 15.95
N ALA A 160 8.35 22.36 14.90
CA ALA A 160 7.49 21.22 14.63
C ALA A 160 8.34 20.06 14.08
N VAL A 161 8.31 18.91 14.76
CA VAL A 161 9.16 17.77 14.42
C VAL A 161 8.42 16.44 14.59
N VAL A 162 8.94 15.43 13.90
CA VAL A 162 8.57 14.02 14.06
C VAL A 162 9.78 13.27 14.60
N ILE A 163 9.60 12.58 15.71
CA ILE A 163 10.58 11.67 16.30
C ILE A 163 10.16 10.26 15.93
N LYS A 164 11.05 9.49 15.31
CA LYS A 164 10.73 8.16 14.83
C LYS A 164 11.94 7.23 14.82
N PRO A 165 11.73 5.92 15.00
CA PRO A 165 12.73 4.91 14.70
C PRO A 165 13.16 4.98 13.24
N LYS A 166 14.42 4.65 12.95
CA LYS A 166 14.98 4.72 11.58
C LYS A 166 14.49 3.59 10.69
N SER A 167 14.43 2.38 11.21
CA SER A 167 14.23 1.16 10.40
C SER A 167 12.86 0.52 10.59
N THR A 168 12.01 1.02 11.51
CA THR A 168 10.70 0.42 11.76
C THR A 168 9.66 0.87 10.73
N ASN A 169 8.73 -0.02 10.46
CA ASN A 169 7.54 0.24 9.66
C ASN A 169 6.29 0.30 10.56
N TYR A 170 5.14 0.63 9.98
CA TYR A 170 3.81 0.63 10.63
C TYR A 170 3.57 1.68 11.70
N GLY A 171 4.44 2.68 11.85
CA GLY A 171 4.20 3.81 12.76
C GLY A 171 4.49 3.52 14.24
N LEU A 172 5.24 2.45 14.54
CA LEU A 172 5.69 2.16 15.90
C LEU A 172 6.73 3.16 16.36
N GLY A 173 6.65 3.62 17.61
CA GLY A 173 7.62 4.51 18.22
C GLY A 173 7.64 5.94 17.66
N ILE A 174 6.61 6.34 16.90
CA ILE A 174 6.53 7.69 16.32
C ILE A 174 5.85 8.65 17.29
N SER A 175 6.50 9.79 17.52
CA SER A 175 5.94 10.94 18.25
C SER A 175 5.95 12.18 17.36
N ILE A 176 4.86 12.93 17.33
CA ILE A 176 4.68 14.10 16.46
C ILE A 176 4.42 15.33 17.32
N PHE A 177 5.23 16.36 17.13
CA PHE A 177 5.11 17.67 17.78
C PHE A 177 4.71 18.72 16.73
N GLN A 178 3.43 18.76 16.38
CA GLN A 178 2.92 19.67 15.33
C GLN A 178 3.01 21.15 15.70
N GLN A 179 2.85 21.45 16.99
CA GLN A 179 2.90 22.83 17.51
C GLN A 179 4.30 23.25 18.00
N GLY A 180 5.29 22.40 17.77
CA GLY A 180 6.65 22.57 18.23
C GLY A 180 6.97 21.83 19.51
N VAL A 181 8.24 21.56 19.71
CA VAL A 181 8.78 20.94 20.93
C VAL A 181 9.06 22.03 21.95
N HIS A 182 8.23 22.18 22.96
CA HIS A 182 8.35 23.23 23.97
C HIS A 182 8.87 22.74 25.30
N ASP A 183 8.81 21.45 25.55
CA ASP A 183 9.26 20.81 26.77
C ASP A 183 10.36 19.78 26.52
N ARG A 184 11.45 19.87 27.30
CA ARG A 184 12.60 18.97 27.15
C ARG A 184 12.32 17.57 27.69
N GLU A 185 11.44 17.45 28.71
CA GLU A 185 11.10 16.14 29.29
C GLU A 185 10.20 15.36 28.31
N ASP A 186 9.25 16.04 27.68
CA ASP A 186 8.41 15.41 26.64
C ASP A 186 9.22 15.00 25.42
N PHE A 187 10.20 15.81 25.02
CA PHE A 187 11.16 15.43 23.97
C PHE A 187 11.96 14.18 24.37
N ALA A 188 12.49 14.15 25.59
CA ALA A 188 13.26 13.00 26.08
C ALA A 188 12.41 11.72 26.10
N LYS A 189 11.17 11.78 26.60
CA LYS A 189 10.24 10.65 26.57
C LYS A 189 9.97 10.15 25.18
N ALA A 190 9.74 11.07 24.22
CA ALA A 190 9.51 10.70 22.82
C ALA A 190 10.74 10.02 22.20
N ILE A 191 11.94 10.49 22.51
CA ILE A 191 13.20 9.87 22.12
C ILE A 191 13.33 8.47 22.72
N GLU A 192 13.05 8.29 24.03
CA GLU A 192 13.10 7.00 24.70
C GLU A 192 12.09 6.00 24.08
N ILE A 193 10.88 6.45 23.77
CA ILE A 193 9.86 5.63 23.09
C ILE A 193 10.40 5.13 21.75
N ALA A 194 10.99 6.01 20.96
CA ALA A 194 11.55 5.65 19.67
C ALA A 194 12.74 4.66 19.78
N PHE A 195 13.62 4.84 20.77
CA PHE A 195 14.75 3.95 21.04
C PHE A 195 14.36 2.57 21.60
N ARG A 196 13.14 2.38 22.10
CA ARG A 196 12.64 1.04 22.45
C ARG A 196 12.36 0.18 21.22
N GLU A 197 12.09 0.83 20.09
CA GLU A 197 11.72 0.16 18.84
C GLU A 197 12.91 -0.01 17.87
N ASP A 198 13.98 0.79 18.01
CA ASP A 198 15.15 0.73 17.13
C ASP A 198 16.41 1.24 17.84
N LYS A 199 17.56 0.81 17.35
CA LYS A 199 18.88 1.27 17.83
C LYS A 199 19.25 2.65 17.31
N GLU A 200 18.60 3.14 16.28
CA GLU A 200 18.80 4.45 15.66
C GLU A 200 17.48 5.21 15.58
N VAL A 201 17.49 6.44 16.03
CA VAL A 201 16.32 7.32 16.05
C VAL A 201 16.59 8.54 15.20
N MET A 202 15.55 9.03 14.55
CA MET A 202 15.60 10.18 13.67
C MET A 202 14.63 11.25 14.19
N VAL A 203 15.11 12.48 14.30
CA VAL A 203 14.28 13.67 14.50
C VAL A 203 14.22 14.41 13.18
N GLU A 204 13.03 14.60 12.65
CA GLU A 204 12.77 15.11 11.30
C GLU A 204 11.80 16.29 11.37
N ASP A 205 11.95 17.26 10.46
CA ASP A 205 10.99 18.35 10.34
C ASP A 205 9.58 17.82 10.07
N TYR A 206 8.60 18.28 10.84
CA TYR A 206 7.21 18.03 10.54
C TYR A 206 6.77 18.95 9.38
N LEU A 207 6.36 18.34 8.30
CA LEU A 207 5.82 19.03 7.13
C LEU A 207 4.30 19.08 7.23
N THR A 208 3.76 20.30 7.16
CA THR A 208 2.31 20.50 7.03
C THR A 208 1.88 20.30 5.58
N GLY A 209 0.73 19.71 5.39
CA GLY A 209 0.17 19.50 4.05
C GLY A 209 -0.71 18.26 3.96
N THR A 210 -1.13 17.99 2.75
CA THR A 210 -1.92 16.82 2.41
C THR A 210 -1.02 15.82 1.68
N GLU A 211 -0.99 14.58 2.15
CA GLU A 211 -0.15 13.52 1.58
C GLU A 211 -0.85 12.83 0.43
N TYR A 212 -0.17 12.76 -0.70
CA TYR A 212 -0.59 12.02 -1.88
C TYR A 212 0.43 10.95 -2.25
N ARG A 213 -0.05 9.78 -2.65
CA ARG A 213 0.73 8.70 -3.25
C ARG A 213 0.63 8.80 -4.75
N PHE A 214 1.77 9.01 -5.43
CA PHE A 214 1.88 8.98 -6.88
C PHE A 214 2.39 7.62 -7.32
N PHE A 215 1.69 6.96 -8.21
CA PHE A 215 2.15 5.73 -8.86
C PHE A 215 2.75 6.09 -10.22
N VAL A 216 4.05 5.87 -10.34
CA VAL A 216 4.84 6.18 -11.54
C VAL A 216 5.28 4.89 -12.21
N LEU A 217 5.10 4.85 -13.53
CA LEU A 217 5.59 3.79 -14.40
C LEU A 217 6.35 4.43 -15.58
N GLY A 218 7.65 4.18 -15.64
CA GLY A 218 8.53 4.78 -16.64
C GLY A 218 8.51 6.31 -16.56
N ASP A 219 8.01 6.93 -17.62
CA ASP A 219 7.96 8.38 -17.80
C ASP A 219 6.61 9.00 -17.44
N GLU A 220 5.69 8.23 -16.84
CA GLU A 220 4.33 8.68 -16.60
C GLU A 220 3.86 8.41 -15.17
N THR A 221 3.14 9.36 -14.59
CA THR A 221 2.36 9.17 -13.37
C THR A 221 0.98 8.65 -13.76
N LEU A 222 0.74 7.37 -13.52
CA LEU A 222 -0.50 6.69 -13.93
C LEU A 222 -1.65 6.90 -12.95
N ALA A 223 -1.35 7.07 -11.66
CA ALA A 223 -2.36 7.27 -10.64
C ALA A 223 -1.85 8.18 -9.51
N VAL A 224 -2.76 8.93 -8.93
CA VAL A 224 -2.52 9.74 -7.73
C VAL A 224 -3.62 9.48 -6.72
N LEU A 225 -3.24 9.05 -5.52
CA LEU A 225 -4.15 8.74 -4.44
C LEU A 225 -3.96 9.74 -3.29
N LEU A 226 -5.04 10.40 -2.88
CA LEU A 226 -5.11 11.07 -1.59
C LEU A 226 -5.16 10.01 -0.50
N ARG A 227 -4.22 10.06 0.42
CA ARG A 227 -4.15 9.16 1.57
C ARG A 227 -4.82 9.82 2.77
N VAL A 228 -5.87 9.18 3.28
CA VAL A 228 -6.64 9.68 4.41
C VAL A 228 -6.45 8.74 5.60
N PRO A 229 -6.08 9.24 6.78
CA PRO A 229 -5.99 8.43 7.99
C PRO A 229 -7.28 7.69 8.28
N ALA A 230 -7.20 6.55 8.98
CA ALA A 230 -8.37 5.82 9.44
C ALA A 230 -9.32 6.76 10.21
N ASN A 231 -10.58 6.79 9.79
CA ASN A 231 -11.57 7.72 10.31
C ASN A 231 -13.00 7.16 10.18
N VAL A 232 -13.92 7.77 10.88
CA VAL A 232 -15.37 7.67 10.63
C VAL A 232 -15.99 9.07 10.68
N ILE A 233 -17.15 9.21 10.07
CA ILE A 233 -17.95 10.46 10.11
C ILE A 233 -19.16 10.19 10.98
N GLY A 234 -19.37 11.01 11.99
CA GLY A 234 -20.51 10.94 12.87
C GLY A 234 -21.82 11.17 12.11
N ASP A 235 -22.83 10.42 12.45
CA ASP A 235 -24.20 10.58 11.94
C ASP A 235 -25.18 11.11 13.00
N GLY A 236 -24.71 11.29 14.24
CA GLY A 236 -25.51 11.73 15.38
C GLY A 236 -26.35 10.61 16.00
N VAL A 237 -26.20 9.36 15.57
CA VAL A 237 -27.03 8.21 15.97
C VAL A 237 -26.17 7.05 16.48
N HIS A 238 -25.17 6.65 15.71
CA HIS A 238 -24.36 5.48 16.00
C HIS A 238 -23.09 5.84 16.79
N THR A 239 -22.66 4.94 17.64
CA THR A 239 -21.36 5.03 18.34
C THR A 239 -20.19 4.93 17.38
N VAL A 240 -19.02 5.37 17.79
CA VAL A 240 -17.78 5.20 17.02
C VAL A 240 -17.57 3.74 16.64
N ALA A 241 -17.80 2.79 17.54
CA ALA A 241 -17.65 1.36 17.29
C ALA A 241 -18.61 0.88 16.19
N GLU A 242 -19.88 1.29 16.23
CA GLU A 242 -20.86 0.94 15.21
C GLU A 242 -20.54 1.55 13.84
N LEU A 243 -20.10 2.81 13.81
CA LEU A 243 -19.65 3.47 12.57
C LEU A 243 -18.44 2.77 11.97
N VAL A 244 -17.49 2.32 12.78
CA VAL A 244 -16.34 1.52 12.33
C VAL A 244 -16.79 0.19 11.76
N ALA A 245 -17.71 -0.51 12.43
CA ALA A 245 -18.25 -1.77 11.95
C ALA A 245 -18.93 -1.59 10.59
N GLN A 246 -19.82 -0.58 10.44
CA GLN A 246 -20.46 -0.25 9.17
C GLN A 246 -19.44 0.07 8.07
N LYS A 247 -18.39 0.86 8.38
CA LYS A 247 -17.35 1.18 7.41
C LYS A 247 -16.52 -0.04 7.01
N ASN A 248 -16.31 -0.98 7.94
CA ASN A 248 -15.58 -2.23 7.69
C ASN A 248 -16.37 -3.25 6.86
N ASP A 249 -17.70 -3.11 6.77
CA ASP A 249 -18.55 -3.95 5.90
C ASP A 249 -18.43 -3.58 4.42
N HIS A 250 -17.71 -2.51 4.09
CA HIS A 250 -17.51 -2.12 2.70
C HIS A 250 -16.73 -3.20 1.93
N PRO A 251 -17.17 -3.62 0.72
CA PRO A 251 -16.55 -4.73 -0.03
C PRO A 251 -15.07 -4.56 -0.35
N LEU A 252 -14.58 -3.34 -0.43
CA LEU A 252 -13.17 -3.05 -0.66
C LEU A 252 -12.32 -3.11 0.61
N ARG A 253 -12.92 -3.34 1.80
CA ARG A 253 -12.22 -3.51 3.06
C ARG A 253 -12.20 -4.97 3.50
N GLY A 254 -11.05 -5.44 3.92
CA GLY A 254 -10.92 -6.82 4.38
C GLY A 254 -9.57 -7.11 5.00
N ASP A 255 -9.41 -8.38 5.33
CA ASP A 255 -8.17 -8.91 5.89
C ASP A 255 -7.33 -9.59 4.79
N GLY A 256 -6.02 -9.71 5.02
CA GLY A 256 -5.11 -10.34 4.08
C GLY A 256 -4.91 -9.57 2.78
N SER A 257 -4.56 -10.27 1.69
CA SER A 257 -4.22 -9.69 0.38
C SER A 257 -5.35 -9.79 -0.63
N ARG A 258 -6.61 -9.81 -0.17
CA ARG A 258 -7.78 -9.93 -1.05
C ARG A 258 -8.47 -8.60 -1.34
N THR A 259 -8.20 -7.59 -0.56
CA THR A 259 -8.86 -6.30 -0.68
C THR A 259 -7.85 -5.16 -0.68
N PRO A 260 -8.11 -4.06 -1.41
CA PRO A 260 -7.19 -2.92 -1.48
C PRO A 260 -7.12 -2.14 -0.17
N LEU A 261 -8.18 -2.14 0.63
CA LEU A 261 -8.24 -1.46 1.93
C LEU A 261 -8.28 -2.48 3.06
N LYS A 262 -7.63 -2.15 4.17
CA LYS A 262 -7.67 -2.95 5.40
C LYS A 262 -8.80 -2.49 6.31
N LYS A 263 -9.30 -3.42 7.13
CA LYS A 263 -10.25 -3.10 8.18
C LYS A 263 -9.64 -2.15 9.21
N ILE A 264 -10.45 -1.24 9.70
CA ILE A 264 -10.11 -0.37 10.82
C ILE A 264 -10.19 -1.21 12.09
N ALA A 265 -9.11 -1.26 12.87
CA ALA A 265 -9.11 -1.82 14.21
C ALA A 265 -9.58 -0.77 15.23
N LEU A 266 -9.98 -1.24 16.41
CA LEU A 266 -10.25 -0.41 17.60
C LEU A 266 -9.38 -0.87 18.75
N GLY A 267 -8.05 -0.93 18.51
CA GLY A 267 -7.04 -1.28 19.50
C GLY A 267 -6.61 -0.08 20.35
N ASP A 268 -5.54 -0.28 21.11
CA ASP A 268 -5.04 0.74 22.06
C ASP A 268 -4.66 2.06 21.38
N ILE A 269 -4.12 2.00 20.18
CA ILE A 269 -3.70 3.21 19.43
C ILE A 269 -4.91 4.04 19.01
N GLU A 270 -5.96 3.39 18.50
CA GLU A 270 -7.20 4.07 18.12
C GLU A 270 -7.91 4.65 19.34
N GLN A 271 -7.89 3.94 20.47
CA GLN A 271 -8.46 4.44 21.74
C GLN A 271 -7.70 5.66 22.25
N LEU A 272 -6.36 5.68 22.16
CA LEU A 272 -5.56 6.85 22.49
C LEU A 272 -5.91 8.04 21.58
N GLN A 273 -6.02 7.80 20.27
CA GLN A 273 -6.39 8.84 19.30
C GLN A 273 -7.81 9.39 19.56
N LEU A 274 -8.74 8.55 19.98
CA LEU A 274 -10.08 8.99 20.39
C LEU A 274 -10.03 9.83 21.67
N LYS A 275 -9.22 9.41 22.66
CA LYS A 275 -9.07 10.13 23.94
C LYS A 275 -8.53 11.56 23.72
N GLU A 276 -7.59 11.76 22.80
CA GLU A 276 -7.08 13.09 22.43
C GLU A 276 -8.18 14.01 21.89
N GLN A 277 -9.21 13.43 21.25
CA GLN A 277 -10.38 14.12 20.74
C GLN A 277 -11.54 14.25 21.76
N GLY A 278 -11.33 13.77 23.00
CA GLY A 278 -12.38 13.75 24.03
C GLY A 278 -13.48 12.71 23.75
N LEU A 279 -13.18 11.68 22.97
CA LEU A 279 -14.11 10.63 22.56
C LEU A 279 -13.71 9.26 23.14
N THR A 280 -14.65 8.32 23.09
CA THR A 280 -14.48 6.91 23.35
C THR A 280 -15.17 6.08 22.26
N VAL A 281 -14.91 4.78 22.22
CA VAL A 281 -15.55 3.89 21.24
C VAL A 281 -17.08 3.85 21.36
N ASP A 282 -17.60 4.05 22.56
CA ASP A 282 -19.05 4.03 22.87
C ASP A 282 -19.71 5.42 22.71
N ARG A 283 -18.94 6.45 22.39
CA ARG A 283 -19.48 7.80 22.20
C ARG A 283 -20.15 7.91 20.84
N VAL A 284 -21.31 8.57 20.83
CA VAL A 284 -22.00 8.98 19.58
C VAL A 284 -21.43 10.33 19.15
N PRO A 285 -20.69 10.40 18.03
CA PRO A 285 -20.19 11.67 17.49
C PRO A 285 -21.34 12.51 16.92
N ALA A 286 -21.18 13.83 16.93
CA ALA A 286 -22.16 14.71 16.30
C ALA A 286 -22.26 14.41 14.78
N LYS A 287 -23.40 14.76 14.19
CA LYS A 287 -23.60 14.63 12.75
C LYS A 287 -22.51 15.43 12.01
N ASP A 288 -21.93 14.82 10.98
CA ASP A 288 -20.86 15.36 10.14
C ASP A 288 -19.52 15.60 10.88
N GLN A 289 -19.40 15.16 12.14
CA GLN A 289 -18.15 15.21 12.88
C GLN A 289 -17.17 14.18 12.32
N LEU A 290 -16.02 14.63 11.85
CA LEU A 290 -14.89 13.74 11.51
C LEU A 290 -14.25 13.23 12.80
N VAL A 291 -14.20 11.92 12.97
CA VAL A 291 -13.52 11.22 14.07
C VAL A 291 -12.32 10.51 13.50
N GLN A 292 -11.14 11.00 13.80
CA GLN A 292 -9.89 10.41 13.35
C GLN A 292 -9.47 9.28 14.28
N LEU A 293 -9.12 8.13 13.73
CA LEU A 293 -8.77 6.91 14.48
C LEU A 293 -7.27 6.62 14.46
N ARG A 294 -6.54 7.21 13.52
CA ARG A 294 -5.08 7.11 13.39
C ARG A 294 -4.49 8.44 12.99
N ALA A 295 -3.26 8.70 13.43
CA ALA A 295 -2.50 9.88 13.00
C ALA A 295 -1.84 9.67 11.62
N ASN A 296 -1.50 8.42 11.28
CA ASN A 296 -0.90 8.08 9.99
C ASN A 296 -1.97 7.76 8.93
N SER A 297 -1.63 7.97 7.67
CA SER A 297 -2.50 7.77 6.51
C SER A 297 -2.34 6.40 5.85
N ASN A 298 -1.75 5.42 6.53
CA ASN A 298 -1.46 4.12 5.95
C ASN A 298 -2.74 3.30 5.71
N ILE A 299 -2.89 2.78 4.50
CA ILE A 299 -3.97 1.85 4.13
C ILE A 299 -3.92 0.59 5.02
N SER A 300 -2.71 0.11 5.33
CA SER A 300 -2.49 -1.06 6.19
C SER A 300 -3.04 -0.93 7.60
N THR A 301 -3.31 0.30 8.07
CA THR A 301 -3.90 0.61 9.38
C THR A 301 -5.34 1.10 9.30
N GLY A 302 -6.03 0.81 8.20
CA GLY A 302 -7.43 1.17 8.00
C GLY A 302 -7.67 2.52 7.33
N GLY A 303 -6.61 3.19 6.85
CA GLY A 303 -6.75 4.43 6.07
C GLY A 303 -7.55 4.25 4.79
N ASP A 304 -8.01 5.36 4.24
CA ASP A 304 -8.69 5.43 2.95
C ASP A 304 -7.73 5.89 1.84
N SER A 305 -8.09 5.56 0.60
CA SER A 305 -7.46 6.10 -0.61
C SER A 305 -8.53 6.64 -1.53
N ILE A 306 -8.36 7.88 -1.95
CA ILE A 306 -9.26 8.56 -2.88
C ILE A 306 -8.49 8.84 -4.16
N ASP A 307 -9.03 8.43 -5.29
CA ASP A 307 -8.41 8.71 -6.59
C ASP A 307 -8.52 10.21 -6.91
N MET A 308 -7.37 10.83 -7.10
CA MET A 308 -7.19 12.24 -7.43
C MET A 308 -6.39 12.43 -8.73
N THR A 309 -6.32 11.38 -9.53
CA THR A 309 -5.46 11.35 -10.72
C THR A 309 -5.78 12.49 -11.68
N GLU A 310 -7.04 12.71 -11.97
CA GLU A 310 -7.45 13.76 -12.91
C GLU A 310 -7.36 15.17 -12.31
N GLN A 311 -7.61 15.30 -11.00
CA GLN A 311 -7.60 16.58 -10.29
C GLN A 311 -6.19 17.07 -9.97
N MET A 312 -5.19 16.16 -9.98
CA MET A 312 -3.80 16.50 -9.64
C MET A 312 -3.16 17.36 -10.71
N HIS A 313 -2.58 18.49 -10.26
CA HIS A 313 -1.88 19.40 -11.17
C HIS A 313 -0.69 18.71 -11.87
N PRO A 314 -0.51 18.91 -13.18
CA PRO A 314 0.53 18.22 -13.97
C PRO A 314 1.95 18.39 -13.46
N SER A 315 2.27 19.53 -12.80
CA SER A 315 3.62 19.77 -12.24
C SER A 315 3.99 18.78 -11.14
N TYR A 316 3.03 18.34 -10.31
CA TYR A 316 3.28 17.32 -9.29
C TYR A 316 3.46 15.94 -9.90
N LYS A 317 2.72 15.63 -10.97
CA LYS A 317 2.93 14.38 -11.73
C LYS A 317 4.33 14.34 -12.35
N ALA A 318 4.77 15.44 -12.96
CA ALA A 318 6.12 15.58 -13.51
C ALA A 318 7.20 15.51 -12.41
N LEU A 319 6.93 16.07 -11.24
CA LEU A 319 7.83 16.01 -10.07
C LEU A 319 8.01 14.54 -9.62
N ALA A 320 6.92 13.77 -9.52
CA ALA A 320 6.97 12.36 -9.14
C ALA A 320 7.79 11.52 -10.15
N VAL A 321 7.63 11.77 -11.45
CA VAL A 321 8.46 11.16 -12.50
C VAL A 321 9.94 11.52 -12.33
N GLY A 322 10.25 12.79 -12.08
CA GLY A 322 11.62 13.23 -11.83
C GLY A 322 12.27 12.55 -10.63
N ILE A 323 11.51 12.40 -9.54
CA ILE A 323 11.94 11.66 -8.34
C ILE A 323 12.22 10.20 -8.66
N THR A 324 11.30 9.52 -9.37
CA THR A 324 11.45 8.11 -9.77
C THR A 324 12.71 7.90 -10.61
N LYS A 325 12.98 8.78 -11.58
CA LYS A 325 14.20 8.76 -12.39
C LYS A 325 15.47 8.96 -11.57
N ALA A 326 15.44 9.90 -10.63
CA ALA A 326 16.60 10.15 -9.75
C ALA A 326 16.93 8.94 -8.87
N MET A 327 15.94 8.10 -8.58
CA MET A 327 16.12 6.83 -7.83
C MET A 327 16.58 5.68 -8.73
N GLY A 328 16.57 5.84 -10.07
CA GLY A 328 16.88 4.77 -11.02
C GLY A 328 15.85 3.65 -11.04
N ALA A 329 14.59 3.96 -10.71
CA ALA A 329 13.48 3.04 -10.70
C ALA A 329 12.61 3.19 -11.95
N ALA A 330 12.04 2.09 -12.44
CA ALA A 330 11.04 2.08 -13.50
C ALA A 330 9.62 2.10 -12.94
N VAL A 331 9.40 1.47 -11.79
CA VAL A 331 8.11 1.46 -11.10
C VAL A 331 8.31 2.01 -9.69
N CYS A 332 7.57 3.04 -9.32
CA CYS A 332 7.75 3.66 -8.02
C CYS A 332 6.44 4.21 -7.46
N GLY A 333 6.26 4.07 -6.15
CA GLY A 333 5.26 4.80 -5.38
C GLY A 333 5.91 5.96 -4.64
N VAL A 334 5.61 7.19 -5.04
CA VAL A 334 6.18 8.41 -4.47
C VAL A 334 5.17 9.08 -3.55
N ASP A 335 5.56 9.37 -2.32
CA ASP A 335 4.77 10.17 -1.37
C ASP A 335 5.20 11.64 -1.45
N LEU A 336 4.28 12.51 -1.76
CA LEU A 336 4.47 13.96 -1.86
C LEU A 336 3.44 14.69 -1.00
#